data_9a429a939ee898003fe3b03804fe0edd
#
_entry.id   9a429a939ee898003fe3b03804fe0edd
#
_cell.length_a   1.000
_cell.length_b   1.000
_cell.length_c   1.000
_cell.angle_alpha   90.00
_cell.angle_beta   90.00
_cell.angle_gamma   90.00
#
_symmetry.space_group_name_H-M   'P 1'
#
loop_
_entity.id
_entity.type
_entity.pdbx_description
1 polymer ?
#
loop_
_entity_poly.entity_id
_entity_poly.type
_entity_poly.pdbx_seq_one_letter_code
_entity_poly.pdbx_strand_id
1 'polypeptide(L)'
;MAEPGRYHHLTVIEEQPHGLYLDDAEGGKVLLPRKQIPANSAIGDVLKVFVYLDSDDRPIATTLRPKAQLHQVAWLNVVDVNQTGAFLDWGLAKDSFVPFSVQKQRLEPGKSCAVYLYLDNTGRIVASTKLNRFIKDEVASIWPGEPLPLKNGDAVKLFIAQRTELGYKAVVNNEYWGILYNTDIRSAIRVGQKLDGFIKRVREDKRLDLMLEPAGHEKADPLAKRIL
;
A
#
# COMPACT_ATOMS: atom_id res chain seq x y z
N MET A 1 21.81 5.77 -0.19
CA MET A 1 21.00 6.12 1.04
C MET A 1 19.74 5.24 1.09
N ALA A 2 19.43 4.67 2.23
CA ALA A 2 18.22 3.87 2.39
C ALA A 2 16.98 4.73 2.13
N GLU A 3 16.19 4.39 1.09
CA GLU A 3 15.03 5.16 0.65
C GLU A 3 13.95 5.18 1.75
N PRO A 4 13.51 6.37 2.23
CA PRO A 4 12.42 6.46 3.20
C PRO A 4 11.10 5.92 2.62
N GLY A 5 10.29 5.29 3.48
CA GLY A 5 9.00 4.72 3.10
C GLY A 5 9.06 3.27 2.61
N ARG A 6 10.20 2.60 2.76
CA ARG A 6 10.41 1.20 2.33
C ARG A 6 11.09 0.34 3.38
N TYR A 7 10.96 -0.98 3.21
CA TYR A 7 11.75 -1.95 3.97
C TYR A 7 13.13 -2.13 3.36
N HIS A 8 14.13 -2.19 4.23
CA HIS A 8 15.52 -2.46 3.91
C HIS A 8 16.07 -3.59 4.80
N HIS A 9 17.11 -4.24 4.32
CA HIS A 9 17.96 -5.14 5.11
C HIS A 9 19.27 -4.40 5.37
N LEU A 10 19.47 -3.90 6.60
CA LEU A 10 20.59 -3.05 6.97
C LEU A 10 21.43 -3.73 8.04
N THR A 11 22.77 -3.58 7.94
CA THR A 11 23.71 -4.19 8.88
C THR A 11 23.90 -3.30 10.11
N VAL A 12 23.90 -3.89 11.30
CA VAL A 12 24.23 -3.20 12.54
C VAL A 12 25.72 -2.92 12.57
N ILE A 13 26.11 -1.63 12.63
CA ILE A 13 27.53 -1.22 12.60
C ILE A 13 28.00 -0.60 13.91
N GLU A 14 27.09 -0.13 14.76
CA GLU A 14 27.44 0.53 16.01
C GLU A 14 26.31 0.42 17.02
N GLU A 15 26.64 0.27 18.32
CA GLU A 15 25.69 0.35 19.42
C GLU A 15 25.93 1.60 20.25
N GLN A 16 24.86 2.31 20.57
CA GLN A 16 24.85 3.51 21.39
C GLN A 16 23.77 3.41 22.47
N PRO A 17 23.82 4.19 23.58
CA PRO A 17 22.80 4.14 24.65
C PRO A 17 21.35 4.36 24.15
N HIS A 18 21.14 5.12 23.07
CA HIS A 18 19.84 5.46 22.51
C HIS A 18 19.38 4.51 21.40
N GLY A 19 20.24 3.59 20.89
CA GLY A 19 19.85 2.63 19.85
C GLY A 19 21.02 2.01 19.11
N LEU A 20 20.70 1.31 18.02
CA LEU A 20 21.68 0.77 17.08
C LEU A 20 21.77 1.68 15.85
N TYR A 21 22.97 1.87 15.35
CA TYR A 21 23.19 2.47 14.04
C TYR A 21 23.34 1.38 12.99
N LEU A 22 22.59 1.53 11.91
CA LEU A 22 22.56 0.62 10.78
C LEU A 22 23.21 1.29 9.57
N ASP A 23 24.01 0.52 8.80
CA ASP A 23 24.63 0.98 7.57
C ASP A 23 23.59 1.15 6.46
N ASP A 24 23.53 2.32 5.84
CA ASP A 24 22.61 2.60 4.73
C ASP A 24 23.18 2.18 3.34
N ALA A 25 24.27 1.44 3.34
CA ALA A 25 24.99 0.93 2.16
C ALA A 25 25.65 2.01 1.27
N GLU A 26 25.51 3.30 1.57
CA GLU A 26 26.14 4.42 0.86
C GLU A 26 27.07 5.24 1.79
N GLY A 27 27.45 4.66 2.93
CA GLY A 27 28.33 5.27 3.93
C GLY A 27 27.60 6.17 4.93
N GLY A 28 26.28 6.19 4.92
CA GLY A 28 25.46 6.83 5.93
C GLY A 28 25.07 5.87 7.05
N LYS A 29 24.48 6.44 8.10
CA LYS A 29 23.99 5.69 9.27
C LYS A 29 22.53 6.02 9.54
N VAL A 30 21.71 4.98 9.78
CA VAL A 30 20.30 5.13 10.17
C VAL A 30 20.12 4.61 11.59
N LEU A 31 19.53 5.43 12.47
CA LEU A 31 19.27 5.05 13.86
C LEU A 31 18.08 4.12 13.94
N LEU A 32 18.23 2.97 14.60
CA LEU A 32 17.15 2.12 15.13
C LEU A 32 17.02 2.39 16.64
N PRO A 33 15.92 3.01 17.12
CA PRO A 33 15.75 3.36 18.52
C PRO A 33 15.77 2.14 19.45
N ARG A 34 16.34 2.29 20.65
CA ARG A 34 16.55 1.19 21.61
C ARG A 34 15.28 0.38 21.91
N LYS A 35 14.13 1.03 21.98
CA LYS A 35 12.83 0.37 22.25
C LYS A 35 12.37 -0.59 21.12
N GLN A 36 13.01 -0.52 19.96
CA GLN A 36 12.62 -1.26 18.77
C GLN A 36 13.66 -2.28 18.32
N ILE A 37 14.74 -2.43 19.10
CA ILE A 37 15.79 -3.42 18.81
C ILE A 37 15.23 -4.82 19.07
N PRO A 38 15.31 -5.74 18.08
CA PRO A 38 14.97 -7.14 18.33
C PRO A 38 15.88 -7.76 19.39
N ALA A 39 15.36 -8.71 20.18
CA ALA A 39 16.15 -9.41 21.17
C ALA A 39 17.37 -10.10 20.50
N ASN A 40 18.51 -10.07 21.19
CA ASN A 40 19.77 -10.68 20.76
C ASN A 40 20.40 -10.08 19.48
N SER A 41 20.03 -8.85 19.10
CA SER A 41 20.70 -8.16 18.01
C SER A 41 22.11 -7.70 18.43
N ALA A 42 23.12 -7.95 17.58
CA ALA A 42 24.52 -7.60 17.79
C ALA A 42 25.11 -6.87 16.58
N ILE A 43 26.27 -6.23 16.76
CA ILE A 43 27.04 -5.64 15.66
C ILE A 43 27.37 -6.73 14.64
N GLY A 44 27.13 -6.45 13.36
CA GLY A 44 27.28 -7.39 12.24
C GLY A 44 26.01 -8.08 11.82
N ASP A 45 24.92 -8.04 12.62
CA ASP A 45 23.64 -8.62 12.23
C ASP A 45 22.98 -7.79 11.13
N VAL A 46 22.24 -8.48 10.24
CA VAL A 46 21.41 -7.83 9.21
C VAL A 46 19.96 -7.81 9.68
N LEU A 47 19.43 -6.62 9.90
CA LEU A 47 18.08 -6.41 10.38
C LEU A 47 17.14 -5.97 9.24
N LYS A 48 15.95 -6.57 9.17
CA LYS A 48 14.88 -6.07 8.31
C LYS A 48 14.15 -4.95 9.03
N VAL A 49 14.34 -3.73 8.57
CA VAL A 49 13.76 -2.52 9.14
C VAL A 49 12.99 -1.72 8.09
N PHE A 50 12.02 -0.95 8.54
CA PHE A 50 11.37 0.06 7.73
C PHE A 50 12.04 1.41 8.01
N VAL A 51 12.43 2.15 6.96
CA VAL A 51 13.04 3.48 7.09
C VAL A 51 12.01 4.54 6.80
N TYR A 52 11.92 5.56 7.65
CA TYR A 52 11.03 6.70 7.48
C TYR A 52 11.69 7.97 8.03
N LEU A 53 11.03 9.14 7.94
CA LEU A 53 11.57 10.40 8.45
C LEU A 53 10.98 10.71 9.82
N ASP A 54 11.83 11.01 10.80
CA ASP A 54 11.42 11.47 12.12
C ASP A 54 10.83 12.90 12.08
N SER A 55 10.54 13.49 13.24
CA SER A 55 9.96 14.84 13.33
C SER A 55 10.88 15.95 12.84
N ASP A 56 12.17 15.69 12.79
CA ASP A 56 13.21 16.61 12.28
C ASP A 56 13.60 16.29 10.82
N ASP A 57 12.79 15.47 10.13
CA ASP A 57 12.98 15.01 8.76
C ASP A 57 14.30 14.21 8.56
N ARG A 58 14.82 13.57 9.62
CA ARG A 58 15.99 12.69 9.54
C ARG A 58 15.57 11.24 9.31
N PRO A 59 16.30 10.47 8.48
CA PRO A 59 16.04 9.04 8.33
C PRO A 59 16.17 8.29 9.66
N ILE A 60 15.14 7.53 10.00
CA ILE A 60 15.09 6.67 11.19
C ILE A 60 14.54 5.30 10.82
N ALA A 61 15.11 4.25 11.41
CA ALA A 61 14.67 2.88 11.21
C ALA A 61 13.67 2.45 12.28
N THR A 62 12.79 1.53 11.92
CA THR A 62 11.83 0.92 12.84
C THR A 62 11.61 -0.55 12.51
N THR A 63 11.37 -1.37 13.53
CA THR A 63 10.89 -2.75 13.38
C THR A 63 9.36 -2.84 13.40
N LEU A 64 8.67 -1.73 13.65
CA LEU A 64 7.22 -1.64 13.52
C LEU A 64 6.80 -1.83 12.06
N ARG A 65 5.59 -2.33 11.87
CA ARG A 65 5.04 -2.59 10.53
C ARG A 65 4.04 -1.51 10.15
N PRO A 66 4.40 -0.59 9.23
CA PRO A 66 3.44 0.36 8.72
C PRO A 66 2.30 -0.35 7.96
N LYS A 67 1.13 0.26 7.93
CA LYS A 67 -0.05 -0.24 7.18
C LYS A 67 0.13 -0.18 5.66
N ALA A 68 1.07 0.65 5.19
CA ALA A 68 1.49 0.73 3.78
C ALA A 68 2.92 1.29 3.68
N GLN A 69 3.55 1.02 2.54
CA GLN A 69 4.83 1.59 2.12
C GLN A 69 4.60 2.75 1.13
N LEU A 70 5.67 3.44 0.80
CA LEU A 70 5.70 4.42 -0.28
C LEU A 70 5.15 3.79 -1.58
N HIS A 71 4.37 4.55 -2.34
CA HIS A 71 3.70 4.14 -3.57
C HIS A 71 2.64 3.05 -3.38
N GLN A 72 2.05 2.95 -2.19
CA GLN A 72 0.95 2.02 -1.92
C GLN A 72 -0.33 2.74 -1.48
N VAL A 73 -1.45 2.07 -1.75
CA VAL A 73 -2.76 2.46 -1.24
C VAL A 73 -3.03 1.79 0.10
N ALA A 74 -3.59 2.54 1.05
CA ALA A 74 -4.00 2.05 2.35
C ALA A 74 -5.35 2.62 2.79
N TRP A 75 -6.01 1.91 3.71
CA TRP A 75 -7.16 2.38 4.45
C TRP A 75 -6.69 2.83 5.83
N LEU A 76 -6.65 4.15 6.07
CA LEU A 76 -6.10 4.71 7.30
C LEU A 76 -7.16 5.49 8.07
N ASN A 77 -7.02 5.47 9.40
CA ASN A 77 -7.87 6.25 10.30
C ASN A 77 -7.30 7.65 10.50
N VAL A 78 -8.16 8.65 10.44
CA VAL A 78 -7.81 10.05 10.76
C VAL A 78 -7.73 10.20 12.27
N VAL A 79 -6.56 10.53 12.78
CA VAL A 79 -6.29 10.72 14.21
C VAL A 79 -6.61 12.14 14.62
N ASP A 80 -6.15 13.12 13.82
CA ASP A 80 -6.27 14.53 14.12
C ASP A 80 -6.37 15.37 12.84
N VAL A 81 -6.90 16.60 12.98
CA VAL A 81 -6.99 17.59 11.91
C VAL A 81 -6.64 18.96 12.49
N ASN A 82 -5.67 19.63 11.88
CA ASN A 82 -5.28 20.98 12.25
C ASN A 82 -5.48 21.99 11.10
N GLN A 83 -4.90 23.18 11.21
CA GLN A 83 -5.02 24.25 10.20
C GLN A 83 -4.33 23.94 8.86
N THR A 84 -3.44 22.95 8.80
CA THR A 84 -2.64 22.59 7.60
C THR A 84 -3.13 21.35 6.90
N GLY A 85 -3.78 20.42 7.61
CA GLY A 85 -4.24 19.16 7.06
C GLY A 85 -4.69 18.17 8.11
N ALA A 86 -4.75 16.90 7.71
CA ALA A 86 -5.12 15.78 8.54
C ALA A 86 -3.92 14.88 8.83
N PHE A 87 -3.94 14.22 9.97
CA PHE A 87 -2.95 13.23 10.40
C PHE A 87 -3.62 11.86 10.49
N LEU A 88 -2.98 10.85 9.90
CA LEU A 88 -3.53 9.51 9.79
C LEU A 88 -2.61 8.50 10.44
N ASP A 89 -3.19 7.64 11.27
CA ASP A 89 -2.49 6.48 11.84
C ASP A 89 -2.11 5.48 10.74
N TRP A 90 -0.84 5.42 10.40
CA TRP A 90 -0.29 4.45 9.45
C TRP A 90 0.55 3.35 10.12
N GLY A 91 0.48 3.26 11.46
CA GLY A 91 1.11 2.21 12.26
C GLY A 91 2.52 2.52 12.74
N LEU A 92 2.99 3.75 12.59
CA LEU A 92 4.28 4.22 13.10
C LEU A 92 4.10 5.28 14.19
N ALA A 93 5.19 5.65 14.87
CA ALA A 93 5.16 6.67 15.91
C ALA A 93 4.79 8.07 15.39
N LYS A 94 5.18 8.39 14.14
CA LYS A 94 4.79 9.63 13.44
C LYS A 94 3.63 9.33 12.52
N ASP A 95 2.53 10.04 12.66
CA ASP A 95 1.37 9.92 11.79
C ASP A 95 1.66 10.40 10.36
N SER A 96 0.96 9.81 9.37
CA SER A 96 1.07 10.25 7.99
C SER A 96 0.25 11.51 7.76
N PHE A 97 0.84 12.54 7.17
CA PHE A 97 0.21 13.83 6.92
C PHE A 97 -0.51 13.87 5.58
N VAL A 98 -1.71 14.48 5.55
CA VAL A 98 -2.51 14.74 4.35
C VAL A 98 -2.81 16.23 4.24
N PRO A 99 -2.06 17.00 3.46
CA PRO A 99 -2.35 18.42 3.23
C PRO A 99 -3.76 18.64 2.68
N PHE A 100 -4.40 19.75 3.00
CA PHE A 100 -5.74 20.05 2.48
C PHE A 100 -5.81 20.09 0.96
N SER A 101 -4.74 20.51 0.28
CA SER A 101 -4.66 20.59 -1.19
C SER A 101 -4.78 19.25 -1.90
N VAL A 102 -4.46 18.15 -1.21
CA VAL A 102 -4.52 16.77 -1.74
C VAL A 102 -5.65 15.93 -1.13
N GLN A 103 -6.55 16.55 -0.38
CA GLN A 103 -7.79 15.94 0.08
C GLN A 103 -8.88 16.08 -1.00
N LYS A 104 -9.61 15.00 -1.30
CA LYS A 104 -10.79 15.01 -2.19
C LYS A 104 -11.98 15.66 -1.49
N GLN A 105 -12.12 15.40 -0.20
CA GLN A 105 -13.10 15.97 0.73
C GLN A 105 -12.39 16.23 2.05
N ARG A 106 -12.89 17.18 2.84
CA ARG A 106 -12.33 17.45 4.17
C ARG A 106 -12.41 16.19 5.02
N LEU A 107 -11.28 15.81 5.59
CA LEU A 107 -11.18 14.67 6.48
C LEU A 107 -11.61 15.09 7.90
N GLU A 108 -12.19 14.14 8.63
CA GLU A 108 -12.68 14.34 9.98
C GLU A 108 -12.07 13.31 10.92
N PRO A 109 -11.66 13.68 12.15
CA PRO A 109 -11.11 12.75 13.13
C PRO A 109 -12.05 11.56 13.38
N GLY A 110 -11.49 10.37 13.58
CA GLY A 110 -12.22 9.13 13.82
C GLY A 110 -12.79 8.46 12.56
N LYS A 111 -12.79 9.14 11.41
CA LYS A 111 -13.17 8.53 10.12
C LYS A 111 -11.97 7.90 9.45
N SER A 112 -12.22 6.87 8.64
CA SER A 112 -11.18 6.22 7.84
C SER A 112 -11.36 6.52 6.36
N CYS A 113 -10.24 6.59 5.62
CA CYS A 113 -10.26 6.87 4.18
C CYS A 113 -9.16 6.11 3.44
N ALA A 114 -9.38 5.94 2.13
CA ALA A 114 -8.36 5.43 1.22
C ALA A 114 -7.36 6.53 0.89
N VAL A 115 -6.08 6.25 1.04
CA VAL A 115 -4.99 7.17 0.72
C VAL A 115 -3.90 6.48 -0.07
N TYR A 116 -3.15 7.26 -0.85
CA TYR A 116 -1.93 6.85 -1.53
C TYR A 116 -0.74 7.56 -0.87
N LEU A 117 0.30 6.81 -0.50
CA LEU A 117 1.52 7.34 0.11
C LEU A 117 2.53 7.71 -0.98
N TYR A 118 3.06 8.93 -0.94
CA TYR A 118 4.03 9.43 -1.90
C TYR A 118 5.01 10.42 -1.26
N LEU A 119 6.10 10.75 -1.97
CA LEU A 119 7.00 11.82 -1.56
C LEU A 119 6.50 13.15 -2.12
N ASP A 120 6.44 14.17 -1.27
CA ASP A 120 6.19 15.54 -1.73
C ASP A 120 7.46 16.15 -2.36
N ASN A 121 7.37 17.41 -2.80
CA ASN A 121 8.47 18.11 -3.44
C ASN A 121 9.67 18.37 -2.50
N THR A 122 9.50 18.16 -1.20
CA THR A 122 10.55 18.30 -0.18
C THR A 122 11.14 16.96 0.24
N GLY A 123 10.69 15.84 -0.36
CA GLY A 123 11.14 14.50 -0.04
C GLY A 123 10.46 13.90 1.21
N ARG A 124 9.39 14.51 1.73
CA ARG A 124 8.65 13.99 2.88
C ARG A 124 7.59 13.00 2.44
N ILE A 125 7.40 11.94 3.23
CA ILE A 125 6.32 10.99 3.02
C ILE A 125 5.00 11.64 3.45
N VAL A 126 4.11 11.81 2.50
CA VAL A 126 2.76 12.35 2.69
C VAL A 126 1.72 11.44 2.06
N ALA A 127 0.46 11.61 2.45
CA ALA A 127 -0.63 10.84 1.88
C ALA A 127 -1.62 11.74 1.11
N SER A 128 -2.34 11.18 0.16
CA SER A 128 -3.37 11.86 -0.63
C SER A 128 -4.62 11.01 -0.75
N THR A 129 -5.80 11.61 -0.59
CA THR A 129 -7.08 10.94 -0.91
C THR A 129 -7.46 11.10 -2.39
N LYS A 130 -6.71 11.89 -3.18
CA LYS A 130 -6.91 12.07 -4.63
C LYS A 130 -6.23 10.94 -5.40
N LEU A 131 -6.70 9.69 -5.22
CA LEU A 131 -6.07 8.49 -5.77
C LEU A 131 -5.88 8.54 -7.30
N ASN A 132 -6.81 9.17 -8.04
CA ASN A 132 -6.73 9.29 -9.51
C ASN A 132 -5.47 10.05 -10.01
N ARG A 133 -4.72 10.72 -9.12
CA ARG A 133 -3.45 11.36 -9.49
C ARG A 133 -2.31 10.35 -9.64
N PHE A 134 -2.45 9.18 -9.02
CA PHE A 134 -1.40 8.18 -8.89
C PHE A 134 -1.77 6.85 -9.54
N ILE A 135 -3.07 6.52 -9.55
CA ILE A 135 -3.61 5.26 -10.08
C ILE A 135 -4.12 5.50 -11.48
N LYS A 136 -3.59 4.74 -12.43
CA LYS A 136 -3.89 4.83 -13.87
C LYS A 136 -5.22 4.16 -14.19
N ASP A 137 -6.01 4.77 -15.07
CA ASP A 137 -7.26 4.16 -15.55
C ASP A 137 -7.00 3.09 -16.62
N GLU A 138 -5.91 3.20 -17.35
CA GLU A 138 -5.56 2.33 -18.49
C GLU A 138 -4.23 1.61 -18.27
N VAL A 139 -4.19 0.35 -18.68
CA VAL A 139 -2.95 -0.44 -18.73
C VAL A 139 -2.19 -0.08 -19.98
N ALA A 140 -0.96 0.39 -19.84
CA ALA A 140 -0.11 0.74 -20.98
C ALA A 140 1.20 -0.05 -20.93
N SER A 141 1.71 -0.41 -22.12
CA SER A 141 3.06 -0.96 -22.25
C SER A 141 4.10 0.12 -21.91
N ILE A 142 5.23 -0.28 -21.38
CA ILE A 142 6.34 0.62 -21.07
C ILE A 142 6.95 1.17 -22.38
N TRP A 143 7.07 0.31 -23.39
CA TRP A 143 7.60 0.67 -24.72
C TRP A 143 6.59 0.32 -25.82
N PRO A 144 6.56 1.12 -26.91
CA PRO A 144 5.74 0.80 -28.08
C PRO A 144 6.06 -0.60 -28.65
N GLY A 145 5.02 -1.41 -28.85
CA GLY A 145 5.15 -2.77 -29.40
C GLY A 145 5.38 -3.88 -28.37
N GLU A 146 5.60 -3.56 -27.10
CA GLU A 146 5.64 -4.55 -26.05
C GLU A 146 4.24 -4.99 -25.61
N PRO A 147 4.10 -6.24 -25.11
CA PRO A 147 2.83 -6.71 -24.55
C PRO A 147 2.43 -5.86 -23.33
N LEU A 148 1.14 -5.78 -23.05
CA LEU A 148 0.63 -5.13 -21.85
C LEU A 148 1.18 -5.84 -20.59
N PRO A 149 1.48 -5.10 -19.52
CA PRO A 149 2.02 -5.67 -18.27
C PRO A 149 1.02 -6.56 -17.52
N LEU A 150 -0.27 -6.51 -17.91
CA LEU A 150 -1.35 -7.34 -17.36
C LEU A 150 -2.15 -7.97 -18.49
N LYS A 151 -2.55 -9.24 -18.30
CA LYS A 151 -3.38 -10.01 -19.22
C LYS A 151 -4.52 -10.74 -18.51
N ASN A 152 -5.47 -11.24 -19.26
CA ASN A 152 -6.57 -12.02 -18.73
C ASN A 152 -6.05 -13.25 -17.96
N GLY A 153 -6.60 -13.47 -16.76
CA GLY A 153 -6.23 -14.58 -15.86
C GLY A 153 -5.07 -14.27 -14.92
N ASP A 154 -4.36 -13.16 -15.06
CA ASP A 154 -3.27 -12.81 -14.14
C ASP A 154 -3.78 -12.64 -12.71
N ALA A 155 -3.08 -13.26 -11.75
CA ALA A 155 -3.31 -13.06 -10.33
C ALA A 155 -2.81 -11.68 -9.88
N VAL A 156 -3.62 -10.95 -9.15
CA VAL A 156 -3.34 -9.57 -8.74
C VAL A 156 -3.76 -9.31 -7.30
N LYS A 157 -3.14 -8.32 -6.66
CA LYS A 157 -3.55 -7.78 -5.37
C LYS A 157 -4.55 -6.65 -5.59
N LEU A 158 -5.68 -6.74 -4.93
CA LEU A 158 -6.76 -5.76 -5.03
C LEU A 158 -6.88 -4.98 -3.72
N PHE A 159 -7.10 -3.68 -3.85
CA PHE A 159 -7.54 -2.83 -2.74
C PHE A 159 -8.90 -2.23 -3.11
N ILE A 160 -9.93 -2.53 -2.34
CA ILE A 160 -11.30 -2.06 -2.57
C ILE A 160 -11.39 -0.60 -2.14
N ALA A 161 -11.43 0.31 -3.11
CA ALA A 161 -11.36 1.75 -2.85
C ALA A 161 -12.73 2.41 -2.71
N GLN A 162 -13.72 1.98 -3.47
CA GLN A 162 -15.03 2.63 -3.50
C GLN A 162 -16.12 1.66 -3.97
N ARG A 163 -17.32 1.78 -3.38
CA ARG A 163 -18.54 1.14 -3.90
C ARG A 163 -19.14 2.01 -5.01
N THR A 164 -19.63 1.37 -6.08
CA THR A 164 -20.33 2.00 -7.20
C THR A 164 -21.65 1.26 -7.45
N GLU A 165 -22.49 1.78 -8.32
CA GLU A 165 -23.73 1.08 -8.73
C GLU A 165 -23.46 -0.26 -9.40
N LEU A 166 -22.40 -0.35 -10.22
CA LEU A 166 -22.00 -1.56 -10.94
C LEU A 166 -21.30 -2.61 -10.08
N GLY A 167 -20.77 -2.22 -8.92
CA GLY A 167 -19.96 -3.07 -8.05
C GLY A 167 -18.95 -2.27 -7.24
N TYR A 168 -17.68 -2.63 -7.33
CA TYR A 168 -16.61 -1.94 -6.61
C TYR A 168 -15.50 -1.48 -7.55
N LYS A 169 -15.07 -0.23 -7.37
CA LYS A 169 -13.82 0.25 -7.97
C LYS A 169 -12.67 -0.16 -7.05
N ALA A 170 -11.72 -0.91 -7.60
CA ALA A 170 -10.57 -1.42 -6.87
C ALA A 170 -9.25 -0.96 -7.51
N VAL A 171 -8.23 -0.82 -6.66
CA VAL A 171 -6.87 -0.58 -7.12
C VAL A 171 -6.16 -1.93 -7.30
N VAL A 172 -5.58 -2.14 -8.47
CA VAL A 172 -4.85 -3.34 -8.88
C VAL A 172 -3.36 -3.07 -8.71
N ASN A 173 -2.66 -3.89 -7.92
CA ASN A 173 -1.21 -3.85 -7.68
C ASN A 173 -0.67 -2.44 -7.30
N ASN A 174 -1.50 -1.59 -6.66
CA ASN A 174 -1.22 -0.17 -6.34
C ASN A 174 -1.00 0.74 -7.57
N GLU A 175 -1.33 0.31 -8.78
CA GLU A 175 -0.98 1.03 -10.02
C GLU A 175 -2.17 1.33 -10.92
N TYR A 176 -3.13 0.40 -11.07
CA TYR A 176 -4.23 0.54 -12.03
C TYR A 176 -5.59 0.51 -11.35
N TRP A 177 -6.56 1.19 -11.95
CA TRP A 177 -7.95 1.03 -11.60
C TRP A 177 -8.57 -0.19 -12.29
N GLY A 178 -9.45 -0.90 -11.59
CA GLY A 178 -10.27 -1.95 -12.15
C GLY A 178 -11.67 -1.96 -11.54
N ILE A 179 -12.61 -2.62 -12.20
CA ILE A 179 -13.99 -2.79 -11.75
C ILE A 179 -14.24 -4.26 -11.43
N LEU A 180 -14.71 -4.50 -10.22
CA LEU A 180 -15.25 -5.78 -9.77
C LEU A 180 -16.77 -5.66 -9.75
N TYR A 181 -17.45 -6.35 -10.67
CA TYR A 181 -18.91 -6.25 -10.83
C TYR A 181 -19.65 -6.99 -9.72
N ASN A 182 -20.85 -6.50 -9.38
CA ASN A 182 -21.73 -7.16 -8.42
C ASN A 182 -22.02 -8.63 -8.80
N THR A 183 -22.09 -8.95 -10.09
CA THR A 183 -22.33 -10.32 -10.62
C THR A 183 -21.17 -11.28 -10.33
N ASP A 184 -19.96 -10.79 -10.12
CA ASP A 184 -18.75 -11.56 -9.87
C ASP A 184 -18.43 -11.70 -8.37
N ILE A 185 -19.29 -11.14 -7.50
CA ILE A 185 -19.09 -11.12 -6.06
C ILE A 185 -19.99 -12.15 -5.39
N ARG A 186 -19.40 -13.15 -4.77
CA ARG A 186 -20.11 -14.22 -4.04
C ARG A 186 -20.03 -14.08 -2.52
N SER A 187 -19.18 -13.21 -2.02
CA SER A 187 -18.95 -12.98 -0.58
C SER A 187 -19.02 -11.50 -0.24
N ALA A 188 -19.30 -11.18 1.02
CA ALA A 188 -19.35 -9.80 1.47
C ALA A 188 -17.97 -9.12 1.36
N ILE A 189 -17.93 -7.98 0.67
CA ILE A 189 -16.74 -7.16 0.47
C ILE A 189 -16.95 -5.80 1.15
N ARG A 190 -15.86 -5.24 1.70
CA ARG A 190 -15.87 -3.93 2.34
C ARG A 190 -14.88 -2.98 1.67
N VAL A 191 -15.23 -1.71 1.59
CA VAL A 191 -14.30 -0.65 1.21
C VAL A 191 -13.14 -0.62 2.21
N GLY A 192 -11.91 -0.45 1.72
CA GLY A 192 -10.68 -0.54 2.51
C GLY A 192 -10.08 -1.95 2.60
N GLN A 193 -10.78 -2.99 2.14
CA GLN A 193 -10.31 -4.37 2.19
C GLN A 193 -9.22 -4.64 1.13
N LYS A 194 -8.19 -5.40 1.50
CA LYS A 194 -7.20 -5.97 0.58
C LYS A 194 -7.58 -7.42 0.30
N LEU A 195 -7.56 -7.81 -0.98
CA LEU A 195 -7.97 -9.13 -1.47
C LEU A 195 -6.98 -9.61 -2.53
N ASP A 196 -6.91 -10.92 -2.68
CA ASP A 196 -6.38 -11.54 -3.89
C ASP A 196 -7.51 -11.61 -4.93
N GLY A 197 -7.16 -11.41 -6.19
CA GLY A 197 -8.09 -11.50 -7.30
C GLY A 197 -7.36 -11.75 -8.60
N PHE A 198 -8.11 -11.69 -9.70
CA PHE A 198 -7.60 -11.98 -11.03
C PHE A 198 -8.12 -10.94 -12.02
N ILE A 199 -7.37 -10.74 -13.10
CA ILE A 199 -7.84 -9.97 -14.25
C ILE A 199 -8.83 -10.83 -15.01
N LYS A 200 -10.11 -10.47 -14.97
CA LYS A 200 -11.16 -11.11 -15.75
C LYS A 200 -10.99 -10.80 -17.23
N ARG A 201 -10.76 -9.53 -17.53
CA ARG A 201 -10.60 -9.04 -18.90
C ARG A 201 -9.81 -7.73 -18.92
N VAL A 202 -8.85 -7.64 -19.82
CA VAL A 202 -8.31 -6.36 -20.29
C VAL A 202 -9.18 -5.95 -21.48
N ARG A 203 -9.90 -4.84 -21.37
CA ARG A 203 -10.80 -4.34 -22.40
C ARG A 203 -10.05 -3.73 -23.58
N GLU A 204 -10.75 -3.46 -24.68
CA GLU A 204 -10.19 -2.75 -25.83
C GLU A 204 -9.74 -1.32 -25.46
N ASP A 205 -10.45 -0.65 -24.56
CA ASP A 205 -10.09 0.65 -23.97
C ASP A 205 -9.00 0.54 -22.89
N LYS A 206 -8.34 -0.64 -22.79
CA LYS A 206 -7.25 -0.95 -21.83
C LYS A 206 -7.61 -0.85 -20.35
N ARG A 207 -8.88 -0.78 -20.01
CA ARG A 207 -9.38 -0.83 -18.64
C ARG A 207 -9.52 -2.27 -18.16
N LEU A 208 -9.54 -2.46 -16.84
CA LEU A 208 -9.53 -3.77 -16.21
C LEU A 208 -10.90 -4.14 -15.64
N ASP A 209 -11.42 -5.30 -16.05
CA ASP A 209 -12.46 -6.02 -15.35
C ASP A 209 -11.82 -7.06 -14.45
N LEU A 210 -12.35 -7.20 -13.23
CA LEU A 210 -11.76 -8.01 -12.17
C LEU A 210 -12.70 -9.14 -11.77
N MET A 211 -12.13 -10.22 -11.20
CA MET A 211 -12.85 -11.32 -10.56
C MET A 211 -12.08 -11.80 -9.33
N LEU A 212 -12.77 -12.45 -8.40
CA LEU A 212 -12.18 -12.97 -7.16
C LEU A 212 -11.76 -14.43 -7.25
N GLU A 213 -12.35 -15.20 -8.15
CA GLU A 213 -12.04 -16.60 -8.35
C GLU A 213 -11.49 -16.77 -9.79
N PRO A 214 -10.50 -17.64 -10.02
CA PRO A 214 -9.98 -17.89 -11.36
C PRO A 214 -11.08 -18.46 -12.27
N ALA A 215 -11.07 -18.08 -13.54
CA ALA A 215 -11.99 -18.61 -14.53
C ALA A 215 -11.85 -20.15 -14.62
N GLY A 216 -12.94 -20.89 -14.43
CA GLY A 216 -12.96 -22.37 -14.50
C GLY A 216 -13.14 -23.07 -13.16
N HIS A 217 -13.13 -22.38 -12.02
CA HIS A 217 -13.60 -22.96 -10.75
C HIS A 217 -15.13 -22.83 -10.59
N GLU A 218 -15.92 -23.36 -11.53
CA GLU A 218 -17.21 -23.88 -11.15
C GLU A 218 -16.96 -25.01 -10.17
N LYS A 219 -17.21 -24.75 -8.87
CA LYS A 219 -17.29 -25.83 -7.89
C LYS A 219 -18.34 -26.80 -8.43
N ALA A 220 -17.91 -28.00 -8.80
CA ALA A 220 -18.80 -29.11 -9.06
C ALA A 220 -19.83 -29.14 -7.90
N ASP A 221 -21.10 -28.98 -8.24
CA ASP A 221 -22.20 -28.98 -7.30
C ASP A 221 -22.08 -30.22 -6.39
N PRO A 222 -22.03 -30.07 -5.03
CA PRO A 222 -21.94 -31.21 -4.13
C PRO A 222 -23.13 -32.16 -4.27
N LEU A 223 -24.19 -31.76 -4.95
CA LEU A 223 -25.40 -32.56 -5.20
C LEU A 223 -25.24 -33.61 -6.32
N ALA A 224 -24.21 -33.51 -7.19
CA ALA A 224 -23.98 -34.49 -8.26
C ALA A 224 -23.40 -35.83 -7.78
N LYS A 225 -23.02 -35.97 -6.49
CA LYS A 225 -22.51 -37.23 -5.89
C LYS A 225 -23.54 -38.10 -5.19
N ARG A 226 -24.82 -37.86 -5.41
CA ARG A 226 -25.89 -38.64 -4.72
C ARG A 226 -26.80 -39.43 -5.65
N ILE A 227 -26.36 -39.75 -6.85
CA ILE A 227 -27.04 -40.68 -7.75
C ILE A 227 -25.99 -41.64 -8.34
N LEU A 228 -25.70 -42.68 -7.60
CA LEU A 228 -25.29 -44.00 -8.04
C LEU A 228 -25.37 -44.95 -6.82
#